data_9c47bee1d2a09549fd6d48bb6c841bbd
#
_entry.id   9c47bee1d2a09549fd6d48bb6c841bbd
#
_cell.length_a   1.000
_cell.length_b   1.000
_cell.length_c   1.000
_cell.angle_alpha   90.00
_cell.angle_beta   90.00
_cell.angle_gamma   90.00
#
_symmetry.space_group_name_H-M   'P 1'
#
loop_
_entity.id
_entity.type
_entity.pdbx_description
1 polymer ?
#
loop_
_entity_poly.entity_id
_entity_poly.type
_entity_poly.pdbx_seq_one_letter_code
_entity_poly.pdbx_strand_id
1 'polypeptide(L)'
;ARKIHEALAFGIRVQLTLHSQLLPVIPVKKLARLPAIFTDERGLPLILHAESVLSYRDVAQLGQGRLVIHRKCIVTALAREAAQARHIQLIKQE
;
A
#
# COMPACT_ATOMS: atom_id res chain seq x y z
N ALA A 1 -12.12 -3.28 -17.04
CA ALA A 1 -11.79 -4.53 -16.34
C ALA A 1 -11.18 -5.54 -17.27
N ARG A 2 -11.74 -5.68 -18.48
CA ARG A 2 -11.25 -6.63 -19.47
C ARG A 2 -9.82 -6.35 -19.91
N LYS A 3 -9.51 -5.08 -20.17
CA LYS A 3 -8.15 -4.68 -20.56
C LYS A 3 -7.13 -4.93 -19.46
N ILE A 4 -7.54 -4.74 -18.20
CA ILE A 4 -6.67 -5.00 -17.07
C ILE A 4 -6.36 -6.49 -16.98
N HIS A 5 -7.35 -7.35 -17.15
CA HIS A 5 -7.15 -8.79 -17.14
C HIS A 5 -6.25 -9.26 -18.28
N GLU A 6 -6.43 -8.72 -19.46
CA GLU A 6 -5.58 -9.05 -20.61
C GLU A 6 -4.13 -8.64 -20.35
N ALA A 7 -3.91 -7.44 -19.82
CA ALA A 7 -2.57 -6.96 -19.49
C ALA A 7 -1.89 -7.87 -18.47
N LEU A 8 -2.63 -8.31 -17.44
CA LEU A 8 -2.09 -9.20 -16.42
C LEU A 8 -1.78 -10.59 -16.99
N ALA A 9 -2.62 -11.09 -17.89
CA ALA A 9 -2.41 -12.38 -18.52
C ALA A 9 -1.12 -12.40 -19.36
N PHE A 10 -0.74 -11.27 -19.92
CA PHE A 10 0.50 -11.15 -20.70
C PHE A 10 1.70 -10.69 -19.87
N GLY A 11 1.54 -10.64 -18.53
CA GLY A 11 2.62 -10.24 -17.65
C GLY A 11 2.88 -8.74 -17.61
N ILE A 12 2.01 -7.93 -18.17
CA ILE A 12 2.12 -6.48 -18.16
C ILE A 12 1.65 -5.96 -16.80
N ARG A 13 2.47 -5.13 -16.17
CA ARG A 13 2.09 -4.51 -14.89
C ARG A 13 1.21 -3.29 -15.14
N VAL A 14 0.12 -3.20 -14.38
CA VAL A 14 -0.78 -2.07 -14.43
C VAL A 14 -0.39 -1.09 -13.33
N GLN A 15 -0.20 0.18 -13.70
CA GLN A 15 0.05 1.23 -12.73
C GLN A 15 -1.24 2.01 -12.51
N LEU A 16 -1.65 2.12 -11.25
CA LEU A 16 -2.87 2.83 -10.87
C LEU A 16 -2.51 3.99 -9.95
N THR A 17 -3.11 5.13 -10.21
CA THR A 17 -2.94 6.31 -9.38
C THR A 17 -4.12 6.43 -8.44
N LEU A 18 -3.82 6.54 -7.14
CA LEU A 18 -4.83 6.72 -6.10
C LEU A 18 -4.60 8.09 -5.45
N HIS A 19 -5.62 8.93 -5.46
CA HIS A 19 -5.51 10.25 -4.87
C HIS A 19 -5.42 10.15 -3.35
N SER A 20 -4.56 10.98 -2.74
CA SER A 20 -4.33 10.97 -1.29
C SER A 20 -5.63 11.11 -0.48
N GLN A 21 -6.57 11.89 -0.98
CA GLN A 21 -7.85 12.10 -0.28
C GLN A 21 -8.70 10.83 -0.21
N LEU A 22 -8.48 9.87 -1.10
CA LEU A 22 -9.24 8.64 -1.13
C LEU A 22 -8.61 7.53 -0.28
N LEU A 23 -7.35 7.69 0.13
CA LEU A 23 -6.63 6.63 0.86
C LEU A 23 -7.35 6.15 2.12
N PRO A 24 -8.02 7.02 2.91
CA PRO A 24 -8.74 6.54 4.10
C PRO A 24 -9.96 5.68 3.80
N VAL A 25 -10.45 5.68 2.56
CA VAL A 25 -11.70 5.00 2.21
C VAL A 25 -11.55 3.94 1.13
N ILE A 26 -10.36 3.75 0.58
CA ILE A 26 -10.16 2.73 -0.47
C ILE A 26 -10.26 1.32 0.11
N PRO A 27 -10.72 0.32 -0.68
CA PRO A 27 -10.79 -1.06 -0.22
C PRO A 27 -9.42 -1.73 -0.27
N VAL A 28 -8.59 -1.48 0.75
CA VAL A 28 -7.20 -1.96 0.80
C VAL A 28 -7.10 -3.48 0.58
N LYS A 29 -7.97 -4.26 1.23
CA LYS A 29 -7.90 -5.72 1.11
C LYS A 29 -8.15 -6.21 -0.31
N LYS A 30 -9.03 -5.54 -1.04
CA LYS A 30 -9.32 -5.90 -2.43
C LYS A 30 -8.21 -5.43 -3.36
N LEU A 31 -7.74 -4.20 -3.18
CA LEU A 31 -6.72 -3.61 -4.05
C LEU A 31 -5.35 -4.28 -3.84
N ALA A 32 -5.01 -4.67 -2.62
CA ALA A 32 -3.74 -5.32 -2.33
C ALA A 32 -3.58 -6.67 -3.02
N ARG A 33 -4.69 -7.30 -3.46
CA ARG A 33 -4.65 -8.56 -4.19
C ARG A 33 -4.36 -8.39 -5.67
N LEU A 34 -4.46 -7.17 -6.18
CA LEU A 34 -4.21 -6.91 -7.59
C LEU A 34 -2.72 -6.83 -7.86
N PRO A 35 -2.21 -7.49 -8.92
CA PRO A 35 -0.82 -7.37 -9.32
C PRO A 35 -0.58 -6.05 -10.04
N ALA A 36 -0.80 -4.95 -9.35
CA ALA A 36 -0.67 -3.61 -9.89
C ALA A 36 0.27 -2.79 -9.01
N ILE A 37 0.86 -1.77 -9.60
CA ILE A 37 1.68 -0.79 -8.88
C ILE A 37 0.79 0.41 -8.58
N PHE A 38 0.73 0.80 -7.32
CA PHE A 38 -0.06 1.95 -6.90
C PHE A 38 0.84 3.13 -6.59
N THR A 39 0.42 4.30 -7.05
CA THR A 39 1.10 5.56 -6.75
C THR A 39 0.05 6.61 -6.38
N ASP A 40 0.48 7.65 -5.68
CA ASP A 40 -0.41 8.77 -5.41
C ASP A 40 -0.37 9.78 -6.57
N GLU A 41 -1.07 10.92 -6.40
CA GLU A 41 -1.13 11.96 -7.43
C GLU A 41 0.23 12.63 -7.69
N ARG A 42 1.19 12.43 -6.80
CA ARG A 42 2.55 12.96 -6.95
C ARG A 42 3.51 11.94 -7.54
N GLY A 43 3.02 10.72 -7.82
CA GLY A 43 3.86 9.65 -8.32
C GLY A 43 4.63 8.90 -7.23
N LEU A 44 4.36 9.17 -5.95
CA LEU A 44 5.01 8.47 -4.85
C LEU A 44 4.44 7.06 -4.72
N PRO A 45 5.28 6.05 -4.47
CA PRO A 45 4.80 4.68 -4.31
C PRO A 45 3.82 4.56 -3.15
N LEU A 46 2.73 3.81 -3.38
CA LEU A 46 1.78 3.45 -2.35
C LEU A 46 1.86 1.95 -2.13
N ILE A 47 2.00 1.54 -0.88
CA ILE A 47 2.01 0.14 -0.50
C ILE A 47 0.75 -0.13 0.30
N LEU A 48 -0.04 -1.11 -0.15
CA LEU A 48 -1.30 -1.46 0.49
C LEU A 48 -1.09 -2.71 1.33
N HIS A 49 -1.25 -2.57 2.65
CA HIS A 49 -1.04 -3.67 3.59
C HIS A 49 -2.41 -4.20 4.05
N ALA A 50 -2.74 -5.40 3.62
CA ALA A 50 -4.05 -5.99 3.90
C ALA A 50 -4.09 -6.86 5.16
N GLU A 51 -2.93 -7.13 5.76
CA GLU A 51 -2.84 -7.97 6.94
C GLU A 51 -3.35 -7.25 8.19
N SER A 52 -3.73 -8.01 9.21
CA SER A 52 -4.24 -7.44 10.45
C SER A 52 -3.14 -6.92 11.38
N VAL A 53 -1.88 -7.26 11.10
CA VAL A 53 -0.73 -6.80 11.88
C VAL A 53 0.34 -6.29 10.94
N LEU A 54 0.92 -5.14 11.26
CA LEU A 54 2.09 -4.61 10.57
C LEU A 54 3.29 -4.79 11.49
N SER A 55 4.22 -5.67 11.09
CA SER A 55 5.41 -5.99 11.88
C SER A 55 6.64 -5.27 11.34
N TYR A 56 7.72 -5.31 12.12
CA TYR A 56 9.02 -4.79 11.69
C TYR A 56 9.46 -5.39 10.35
N ARG A 57 9.23 -6.69 10.18
CA ARG A 57 9.62 -7.40 8.97
C ARG A 57 8.94 -6.84 7.73
N ASP A 58 7.67 -6.49 7.85
CA ASP A 58 6.92 -5.91 6.74
C ASP A 58 7.50 -4.55 6.33
N VAL A 59 7.85 -3.73 7.32
CA VAL A 59 8.41 -2.39 7.06
C VAL A 59 9.84 -2.49 6.55
N ALA A 60 10.63 -3.42 7.07
CA ALA A 60 12.03 -3.56 6.71
C ALA A 60 12.25 -3.89 5.23
N GLN A 61 11.26 -4.51 4.59
CA GLN A 61 11.31 -4.86 3.16
C GLN A 61 10.92 -3.72 2.24
N LEU A 62 10.40 -2.63 2.80
CA LEU A 62 9.89 -1.52 2.02
C LEU A 62 10.96 -0.44 1.86
N GLY A 63 10.92 0.24 0.72
CA GLY A 63 11.67 1.47 0.52
C GLY A 63 10.89 2.66 1.02
N GLN A 64 11.23 3.84 0.49
CA GLN A 64 10.49 5.06 0.80
C GLN A 64 9.11 5.02 0.14
N GLY A 65 8.15 5.68 0.75
CA GLY A 65 6.81 5.80 0.19
C GLY A 65 5.76 5.94 1.27
N ARG A 66 4.52 5.64 0.89
CA ARG A 66 3.38 5.68 1.78
C ARG A 66 2.83 4.28 1.96
N LEU A 67 2.53 3.92 3.20
CA LEU A 67 1.98 2.61 3.52
C LEU A 67 0.56 2.80 4.05
N VAL A 68 -0.41 2.29 3.31
CA VAL A 68 -1.83 2.36 3.69
C VAL A 68 -2.21 1.09 4.43
N ILE A 69 -2.71 1.22 5.64
CA ILE A 69 -3.10 0.10 6.49
C ILE A 69 -4.58 0.18 6.83
N HIS A 70 -5.18 -0.99 7.02
CA HIS A 70 -6.58 -1.08 7.41
C HIS A 70 -6.82 -0.47 8.79
N ARG A 71 -8.03 0.06 9.01
CA ARG A 71 -8.39 0.69 10.30
C ARG A 71 -8.19 -0.21 11.51
N LYS A 72 -8.31 -1.51 11.31
CA LYS A 72 -8.15 -2.51 12.39
C LYS A 72 -6.74 -3.10 12.45
N CYS A 73 -5.84 -2.62 11.60
CA CYS A 73 -4.47 -3.13 11.59
C CYS A 73 -3.72 -2.68 12.84
N ILE A 74 -3.04 -3.63 13.47
CA ILE A 74 -2.22 -3.35 14.64
C ILE A 74 -0.79 -3.10 14.17
N VAL A 75 -0.24 -1.95 14.51
CA VAL A 75 1.15 -1.59 14.17
C VAL A 75 2.01 -1.82 15.42
N THR A 76 2.99 -2.72 15.30
CA THR A 76 3.91 -2.97 16.41
C THR A 76 4.80 -1.75 16.65
N ALA A 77 5.35 -1.62 17.86
CA ALA A 77 6.25 -0.51 18.19
C ALA A 77 7.49 -0.52 17.30
N LEU A 78 8.06 -1.69 17.03
CA LEU A 78 9.24 -1.82 16.16
C LEU A 78 8.90 -1.43 14.72
N ALA A 79 7.72 -1.79 14.23
CA ALA A 79 7.29 -1.41 12.89
C ALA A 79 7.17 0.11 12.77
N ARG A 80 6.60 0.75 13.78
CA ARG A 80 6.43 2.20 13.79
C ARG A 80 7.79 2.91 13.79
N GLU A 81 8.72 2.44 14.61
CA GLU A 81 10.07 3.00 14.67
C GLU A 81 10.79 2.82 13.33
N ALA A 82 10.67 1.64 12.73
CA ALA A 82 11.30 1.38 11.43
C ALA A 82 10.72 2.28 10.35
N ALA A 83 9.41 2.51 10.36
CA ALA A 83 8.78 3.40 9.39
C ALA A 83 9.28 4.84 9.54
N GLN A 84 9.42 5.32 10.77
CA GLN A 84 9.97 6.65 11.02
C GLN A 84 11.42 6.77 10.56
N ALA A 85 12.23 5.76 10.84
CA ALA A 85 13.63 5.75 10.44
C ALA A 85 13.82 5.73 8.92
N ARG A 86 12.87 5.15 8.20
CA ARG A 86 12.92 5.02 6.74
C ARG A 86 12.10 6.09 6.03
N HIS A 87 11.53 7.03 6.76
CA HIS A 87 10.66 8.08 6.22
C HIS A 87 9.45 7.53 5.48
N ILE A 88 8.91 6.41 5.96
CA ILE A 88 7.68 5.82 5.42
C ILE A 88 6.50 6.42 6.17
N GLN A 89 5.57 7.01 5.43
CA GLN A 89 4.35 7.56 6.02
C GLN A 89 3.32 6.44 6.19
N LEU A 90 2.86 6.25 7.41
CA LEU A 90 1.79 5.30 7.71
C LEU A 90 0.45 6.01 7.61
N ILE A 91 -0.44 5.48 6.78
CA ILE A 91 -1.80 6.02 6.61
C ILE A 91 -2.77 4.97 7.09
N LYS A 92 -3.35 5.20 8.26
CA LYS A 92 -4.35 4.29 8.82
C LYS A 92 -5.73 4.72 8.38
N GLN A 93 -6.48 3.79 7.82
CA GLN A 93 -7.84 4.06 7.37
C GLN A 93 -8.77 4.31 8.55
N GLU A 94 -9.80 5.09 8.30
CA GLU A 94 -10.83 5.40 9.30
C GLU A 94 -11.89 4.32 9.40
#